data_9c4cadb63a7082dcbe161fceb7e67890
#
_entry.id   9c4cadb63a7082dcbe161fceb7e67890
#
_cell.length_a   1.000
_cell.length_b   1.000
_cell.length_c   1.000
_cell.angle_alpha   90.00
_cell.angle_beta   90.00
_cell.angle_gamma   90.00
#
_symmetry.space_group_name_H-M   'P 1'
#
loop_
_entity.id
_entity.type
_entity.pdbx_description
1 polymer ?
#
loop_
_entity_poly.entity_id
_entity_poly.type
_entity_poly.pdbx_seq_one_letter_code
_entity_poly.pdbx_strand_id
1 'polypeptide(L)'
;MAGLLCLTLIISACSSTPMSNNLLQEKSTLPIRAEITKVPFFPQEKYQCGPAALATVLNFQNQQTQPHELIDKVYIPGKQGSVALEMLAATRHYKQLAYPLTASLEDILQEIAAGHPVLVMQNLAFNWKPQWHYAVVVGYDLDAEQLILRSGTDKRHTVPLTTFERTWRRADYWGLVVLAPHKIPVTAMPTTFIKAAQQLNSTGSPESARQAFQAATEKWPDNALPWLALGNYYYAQQHYQLAEQSFRSGLQENADKNELWNNLAYSLSAQGCQQEALNALQCAIEQTPNNENLRDSWQQISLQKAGTGQCAAILCP
;
A
#
# COMPACT_ATOMS: atom_id res chain seq x y z
N MET A 1 69.96 -4.48 -2.51
CA MET A 1 68.94 -4.52 -1.46
C MET A 1 67.75 -3.71 -1.93
N ALA A 2 66.73 -4.35 -2.44
CA ALA A 2 65.49 -3.68 -2.92
C ALA A 2 64.40 -3.88 -1.85
N GLY A 3 64.04 -2.78 -1.21
CA GLY A 3 62.97 -2.76 -0.21
C GLY A 3 61.62 -2.79 -0.87
N LEU A 4 60.84 -3.86 -0.66
CA LEU A 4 59.48 -4.04 -1.10
C LEU A 4 58.54 -3.26 -0.17
N LEU A 5 58.04 -2.09 -0.62
CA LEU A 5 57.07 -1.28 0.12
C LEU A 5 55.69 -1.88 -0.10
N CYS A 6 55.19 -2.68 0.89
CA CYS A 6 53.82 -3.18 0.89
C CYS A 6 52.85 -2.03 1.22
N LEU A 7 52.19 -1.49 0.20
CA LEU A 7 51.11 -0.50 0.32
C LEU A 7 49.83 -1.25 0.70
N THR A 8 49.51 -1.31 1.99
CA THR A 8 48.22 -1.83 2.47
C THR A 8 47.14 -0.83 2.15
N LEU A 9 46.39 -1.08 1.08
CA LEU A 9 45.11 -0.39 0.79
C LEU A 9 44.08 -0.81 1.86
N ILE A 10 43.89 0.06 2.85
CA ILE A 10 42.75 -0.03 3.75
C ILE A 10 41.53 0.37 2.96
N ILE A 11 40.79 -0.62 2.40
CA ILE A 11 39.49 -0.44 1.81
C ILE A 11 38.54 -0.19 2.98
N SER A 12 38.33 1.07 3.35
CA SER A 12 37.24 1.48 4.23
C SER A 12 35.95 1.29 3.44
N ALA A 13 35.36 0.09 3.55
CA ALA A 13 34.00 -0.16 3.10
C ALA A 13 33.04 0.57 4.06
N CYS A 14 33.00 1.90 3.97
CA CYS A 14 31.96 2.71 4.60
C CYS A 14 30.62 2.32 3.95
N SER A 15 29.88 1.41 4.61
CA SER A 15 28.49 1.21 4.22
C SER A 15 27.74 2.51 4.54
N SER A 16 27.53 3.37 3.53
CA SER A 16 26.84 4.65 3.69
C SER A 16 25.41 4.43 4.19
N THR A 17 24.95 5.34 5.05
CA THR A 17 23.56 5.41 5.55
C THR A 17 22.97 6.77 5.16
N PRO A 18 22.70 6.96 3.85
CA PRO A 18 22.31 8.27 3.33
C PRO A 18 20.98 8.77 3.91
N MET A 19 20.01 7.86 4.15
CA MET A 19 18.71 8.25 4.68
C MET A 19 18.82 8.78 6.11
N SER A 20 19.59 8.07 6.97
CA SER A 20 19.84 8.53 8.35
C SER A 20 20.58 9.87 8.36
N ASN A 21 21.62 10.01 7.52
CA ASN A 21 22.38 11.23 7.45
C ASN A 21 21.55 12.44 6.96
N ASN A 22 20.73 12.26 5.90
CA ASN A 22 19.87 13.32 5.39
C ASN A 22 18.83 13.72 6.44
N LEU A 23 18.19 12.74 7.10
CA LEU A 23 17.19 12.97 8.13
C LEU A 23 17.74 13.82 9.31
N LEU A 24 19.00 13.59 9.69
CA LEU A 24 19.64 14.32 10.79
C LEU A 24 20.20 15.71 10.38
N GLN A 25 20.45 15.90 9.08
CA GLN A 25 20.98 17.18 8.55
C GLN A 25 19.85 18.14 8.14
N GLU A 26 18.75 17.63 7.64
CA GLU A 26 17.61 18.44 7.21
C GLU A 26 16.74 18.82 8.43
N LYS A 27 16.22 20.06 8.43
CA LYS A 27 15.22 20.46 9.43
C LYS A 27 13.91 19.71 9.13
N SER A 28 13.76 18.54 9.74
CA SER A 28 12.52 17.78 9.63
C SER A 28 11.35 18.56 10.26
N THR A 29 10.19 18.51 9.63
CA THR A 29 8.93 19.02 10.19
C THR A 29 8.29 18.05 11.18
N LEU A 30 8.91 16.88 11.37
CA LEU A 30 8.44 15.86 12.30
C LEU A 30 8.68 16.26 13.76
N PRO A 31 7.85 15.78 14.69
CA PRO A 31 8.16 15.85 16.12
C PRO A 31 9.54 15.23 16.40
N ILE A 32 10.29 15.80 17.32
CA ILE A 32 11.61 15.26 17.73
C ILE A 32 11.49 13.82 18.24
N ARG A 33 10.34 13.50 18.87
CA ARG A 33 10.04 12.17 19.44
C ARG A 33 8.60 11.79 19.19
N ALA A 34 8.39 10.53 18.87
CA ALA A 34 7.07 9.90 18.83
C ALA A 34 7.18 8.44 19.28
N GLU A 35 6.22 7.96 20.06
CA GLU A 35 6.12 6.55 20.44
C GLU A 35 4.67 6.13 20.61
N ILE A 36 4.27 5.06 19.90
CA ILE A 36 2.96 4.45 19.96
C ILE A 36 2.97 3.38 21.07
N THR A 37 2.85 3.80 22.31
CA THR A 37 3.01 2.94 23.50
C THR A 37 1.96 1.84 23.61
N LYS A 38 0.78 2.03 23.00
CA LYS A 38 -0.35 1.09 23.02
C LYS A 38 -0.16 -0.12 22.09
N VAL A 39 0.87 -0.14 21.23
CA VAL A 39 1.15 -1.29 20.38
C VAL A 39 1.45 -2.50 21.26
N PRO A 40 0.69 -3.61 21.12
CA PRO A 40 0.92 -4.82 21.89
C PRO A 40 2.29 -5.41 21.62
N PHE A 41 2.69 -6.35 22.48
CA PHE A 41 3.97 -7.05 22.32
C PHE A 41 3.75 -8.55 22.54
N PHE A 42 4.23 -9.32 21.58
CA PHE A 42 4.32 -10.77 21.66
C PHE A 42 5.80 -11.17 21.62
N PRO A 43 6.35 -11.72 22.73
CA PRO A 43 7.72 -12.22 22.74
C PRO A 43 7.93 -13.26 21.64
N GLN A 44 9.06 -13.18 20.95
CA GLN A 44 9.32 -14.04 19.81
C GLN A 44 10.04 -15.31 20.26
N GLU A 45 9.49 -16.47 19.93
CA GLU A 45 10.20 -17.73 20.01
C GLU A 45 11.14 -17.90 18.82
N LYS A 46 12.03 -18.88 18.89
CA LYS A 46 12.99 -19.16 17.83
C LYS A 46 12.27 -19.41 16.49
N TYR A 47 12.67 -18.69 15.45
CA TYR A 47 12.10 -18.71 14.08
C TYR A 47 10.66 -18.17 13.95
N GLN A 48 10.06 -17.62 15.00
CA GLN A 48 8.68 -17.12 14.99
C GLN A 48 8.57 -15.59 14.96
N CYS A 49 9.61 -14.89 14.48
CA CYS A 49 9.57 -13.43 14.38
C CYS A 49 8.44 -12.92 13.47
N GLY A 50 8.14 -13.60 12.35
CA GLY A 50 7.05 -13.24 11.44
C GLY A 50 5.68 -13.32 12.09
N PRO A 51 5.26 -14.49 12.63
CA PRO A 51 3.98 -14.63 13.33
C PRO A 51 3.81 -13.63 14.48
N ALA A 52 4.82 -13.40 15.32
CA ALA A 52 4.76 -12.48 16.45
C ALA A 52 4.65 -11.01 16.00
N ALA A 53 5.44 -10.60 15.01
CA ALA A 53 5.38 -9.24 14.47
C ALA A 53 4.06 -8.96 13.76
N LEU A 54 3.52 -9.94 13.01
CA LEU A 54 2.21 -9.81 12.37
C LEU A 54 1.07 -9.76 13.40
N ALA A 55 1.09 -10.62 14.42
CA ALA A 55 0.13 -10.57 15.53
C ALA A 55 0.14 -9.20 16.22
N THR A 56 1.31 -8.60 16.39
CA THR A 56 1.49 -7.26 16.98
C THR A 56 0.69 -6.20 16.20
N VAL A 57 0.87 -6.11 14.88
CA VAL A 57 0.18 -5.09 14.08
C VAL A 57 -1.30 -5.40 13.87
N LEU A 58 -1.69 -6.67 13.75
CA LEU A 58 -3.09 -7.07 13.65
C LEU A 58 -3.87 -6.75 14.92
N ASN A 59 -3.33 -7.08 16.10
CA ASN A 59 -3.99 -6.75 17.36
C ASN A 59 -4.07 -5.25 17.61
N PHE A 60 -3.12 -4.46 17.13
CA PHE A 60 -3.21 -3.01 17.13
C PHE A 60 -4.38 -2.49 16.29
N GLN A 61 -4.79 -3.24 15.25
CA GLN A 61 -5.98 -2.99 14.45
C GLN A 61 -7.23 -3.72 14.99
N ASN A 62 -7.25 -4.08 16.28
CA ASN A 62 -8.34 -4.78 16.96
C ASN A 62 -8.68 -6.17 16.39
N GLN A 63 -7.73 -6.80 15.69
CA GLN A 63 -7.87 -8.19 15.27
C GLN A 63 -7.33 -9.08 16.38
N GLN A 64 -8.25 -9.80 17.07
CA GLN A 64 -7.85 -10.71 18.15
C GLN A 64 -7.21 -11.96 17.56
N THR A 65 -5.87 -12.03 17.58
CA THR A 65 -5.12 -13.19 17.11
C THR A 65 -3.84 -13.39 17.93
N GLN A 66 -3.38 -14.63 18.01
CA GLN A 66 -2.15 -15.01 18.70
C GLN A 66 -1.07 -15.44 17.70
N PRO A 67 0.23 -15.30 18.01
CA PRO A 67 1.29 -15.70 17.10
C PRO A 67 1.16 -17.15 16.61
N HIS A 68 0.74 -18.09 17.47
CA HIS A 68 0.62 -19.50 17.09
C HIS A 68 -0.47 -19.75 16.03
N GLU A 69 -1.54 -18.93 15.97
CA GLU A 69 -2.60 -19.00 14.96
C GLU A 69 -2.15 -18.53 13.57
N LEU A 70 -1.03 -17.81 13.53
CA LEU A 70 -0.42 -17.28 12.31
C LEU A 70 0.70 -18.18 11.75
N ILE A 71 1.19 -19.17 12.52
CA ILE A 71 2.30 -20.02 12.09
C ILE A 71 1.99 -20.67 10.74
N ASP A 72 0.86 -21.37 10.62
CA ASP A 72 0.47 -22.07 9.39
C ASP A 72 0.20 -21.13 8.19
N LYS A 73 0.03 -19.83 8.46
CA LYS A 73 -0.24 -18.81 7.44
C LYS A 73 1.01 -18.14 6.91
N VAL A 74 2.03 -17.96 7.73
CA VAL A 74 3.20 -17.14 7.36
C VAL A 74 4.54 -17.84 7.52
N TYR A 75 4.62 -18.95 8.27
CA TYR A 75 5.86 -19.66 8.50
C TYR A 75 6.09 -20.74 7.44
N ILE A 76 7.27 -20.74 6.84
CA ILE A 76 7.67 -21.73 5.84
C ILE A 76 8.76 -22.61 6.46
N PRO A 77 8.47 -23.87 6.81
CA PRO A 77 9.43 -24.76 7.49
C PRO A 77 10.75 -24.93 6.73
N GLY A 78 10.71 -25.09 5.41
CA GLY A 78 11.90 -25.23 4.57
C GLY A 78 12.81 -23.99 4.52
N LYS A 79 12.28 -22.82 4.91
CA LYS A 79 13.04 -21.56 5.03
C LYS A 79 13.36 -21.19 6.47
N GLN A 80 12.86 -21.94 7.43
CA GLN A 80 12.98 -21.65 8.88
C GLN A 80 12.59 -20.18 9.19
N GLY A 81 11.51 -19.67 8.57
CA GLY A 81 11.07 -18.29 8.71
C GLY A 81 9.87 -17.95 7.86
N SER A 82 9.46 -16.71 7.92
CA SER A 82 8.34 -16.15 7.13
C SER A 82 8.86 -15.41 5.90
N VAL A 83 8.05 -15.35 4.84
CA VAL A 83 8.35 -14.54 3.65
C VAL A 83 7.38 -13.37 3.52
N ALA A 84 7.83 -12.29 2.91
CA ALA A 84 7.07 -11.05 2.75
C ALA A 84 5.69 -11.27 2.09
N LEU A 85 5.61 -12.14 1.09
CA LEU A 85 4.36 -12.43 0.39
C LEU A 85 3.30 -13.05 1.31
N GLU A 86 3.69 -13.99 2.17
CA GLU A 86 2.79 -14.64 3.13
C GLU A 86 2.32 -13.64 4.21
N MET A 87 3.18 -12.70 4.61
CA MET A 87 2.81 -11.63 5.54
C MET A 87 1.71 -10.74 4.96
N LEU A 88 1.82 -10.38 3.67
CA LEU A 88 0.81 -9.62 2.94
C LEU A 88 -0.50 -10.42 2.81
N ALA A 89 -0.42 -11.70 2.43
CA ALA A 89 -1.59 -12.56 2.25
C ALA A 89 -2.34 -12.76 3.58
N ALA A 90 -1.61 -13.05 4.66
CA ALA A 90 -2.20 -13.20 5.99
C ALA A 90 -2.86 -11.91 6.48
N THR A 91 -2.25 -10.74 6.26
CA THR A 91 -2.86 -9.44 6.58
C THR A 91 -4.23 -9.29 5.91
N ARG A 92 -4.34 -9.62 4.62
CA ARG A 92 -5.60 -9.54 3.87
C ARG A 92 -6.62 -10.57 4.32
N HIS A 93 -6.19 -11.76 4.76
CA HIS A 93 -7.07 -12.76 5.36
C HIS A 93 -7.84 -12.21 6.58
N TYR A 94 -7.19 -11.33 7.35
CA TYR A 94 -7.83 -10.56 8.44
C TYR A 94 -8.57 -9.32 7.96
N LYS A 95 -8.84 -9.19 6.65
CA LYS A 95 -9.58 -8.07 6.03
C LYS A 95 -8.93 -6.70 6.28
N GLN A 96 -7.63 -6.67 6.58
CA GLN A 96 -6.88 -5.45 6.79
C GLN A 96 -6.17 -5.02 5.51
N LEU A 97 -6.05 -3.72 5.31
CA LEU A 97 -5.24 -3.14 4.23
C LEU A 97 -3.77 -3.42 4.52
N ALA A 98 -3.09 -4.05 3.58
CA ALA A 98 -1.65 -4.28 3.61
C ALA A 98 -0.97 -3.30 2.67
N TYR A 99 -0.56 -2.13 3.18
CA TYR A 99 0.08 -1.08 2.38
C TYR A 99 1.60 -1.23 2.40
N PRO A 100 2.24 -1.59 1.27
CA PRO A 100 3.70 -1.64 1.19
C PRO A 100 4.26 -0.22 1.24
N LEU A 101 5.20 0.00 2.17
CA LEU A 101 5.83 1.30 2.35
C LEU A 101 6.89 1.54 1.29
N THR A 102 7.10 2.79 0.93
CA THR A 102 8.24 3.21 0.08
C THR A 102 9.56 2.99 0.82
N ALA A 103 10.65 2.79 0.09
CA ALA A 103 11.99 2.66 0.67
C ALA A 103 12.50 4.03 1.18
N SER A 104 11.86 4.55 2.25
CA SER A 104 12.14 5.85 2.86
C SER A 104 12.10 5.74 4.39
N LEU A 105 13.19 6.14 5.05
CA LEU A 105 13.24 6.19 6.51
C LEU A 105 12.31 7.29 7.04
N GLU A 106 12.19 8.40 6.31
CA GLU A 106 11.28 9.49 6.65
C GLU A 106 9.82 9.04 6.62
N ASP A 107 9.41 8.23 5.63
CA ASP A 107 8.05 7.67 5.57
C ASP A 107 7.74 6.81 6.82
N ILE A 108 8.71 6.02 7.30
CA ILE A 108 8.54 5.28 8.57
C ILE A 108 8.25 6.25 9.71
N LEU A 109 9.03 7.34 9.83
CA LEU A 109 8.85 8.29 10.91
C LEU A 109 7.52 9.06 10.80
N GLN A 110 7.10 9.42 9.59
CA GLN A 110 5.81 10.06 9.33
C GLN A 110 4.63 9.15 9.75
N GLU A 111 4.68 7.87 9.40
CA GLU A 111 3.65 6.90 9.82
C GLU A 111 3.63 6.74 11.34
N ILE A 112 4.79 6.66 12.00
CA ILE A 112 4.88 6.59 13.46
C ILE A 112 4.32 7.85 14.12
N ALA A 113 4.65 9.03 13.62
CA ALA A 113 4.11 10.30 14.11
C ALA A 113 2.59 10.40 13.95
N ALA A 114 2.04 9.76 12.92
CA ALA A 114 0.60 9.66 12.68
C ALA A 114 -0.09 8.54 13.50
N GLY A 115 0.66 7.78 14.29
CA GLY A 115 0.12 6.70 15.12
C GLY A 115 -0.02 5.35 14.40
N HIS A 116 0.70 5.14 13.30
CA HIS A 116 0.70 3.91 12.52
C HIS A 116 2.01 3.13 12.74
N PRO A 117 2.00 1.98 13.45
CA PRO A 117 3.18 1.14 13.59
C PRO A 117 3.55 0.51 12.25
N VAL A 118 4.86 0.39 12.01
CA VAL A 118 5.38 -0.14 10.74
C VAL A 118 6.03 -1.50 10.96
N LEU A 119 5.50 -2.54 10.32
CA LEU A 119 6.10 -3.87 10.25
C LEU A 119 7.25 -3.83 9.26
N VAL A 120 8.45 -4.23 9.68
CA VAL A 120 9.65 -4.21 8.85
C VAL A 120 10.34 -5.56 8.82
N MET A 121 11.07 -5.83 7.72
CA MET A 121 11.99 -6.95 7.63
C MET A 121 13.42 -6.42 7.63
N GLN A 122 14.30 -7.08 8.35
CA GLN A 122 15.72 -6.76 8.45
C GLN A 122 16.56 -8.01 8.16
N ASN A 123 17.76 -7.81 7.64
CA ASN A 123 18.80 -8.84 7.67
C ASN A 123 19.85 -8.44 8.70
N LEU A 124 19.82 -9.09 9.85
CA LEU A 124 20.68 -8.79 11.01
C LEU A 124 22.14 -9.26 10.82
N ALA A 125 22.41 -10.05 9.76
CA ALA A 125 23.75 -10.57 9.49
C ALA A 125 24.29 -10.09 8.12
N PHE A 126 24.99 -10.93 7.39
CA PHE A 126 25.63 -10.61 6.12
C PHE A 126 24.79 -11.07 4.92
N ASN A 127 24.98 -10.45 3.75
CA ASN A 127 24.25 -10.84 2.54
C ASN A 127 24.53 -12.30 2.10
N TRP A 128 25.76 -12.77 2.31
CA TRP A 128 26.15 -14.14 1.97
C TRP A 128 25.68 -15.20 3.00
N LYS A 129 25.28 -14.78 4.21
CA LYS A 129 24.68 -15.62 5.26
C LYS A 129 23.62 -14.80 5.98
N PRO A 130 22.43 -14.62 5.40
CA PRO A 130 21.41 -13.75 5.96
C PRO A 130 20.79 -14.32 7.24
N GLN A 131 20.44 -13.42 8.15
CA GLN A 131 19.59 -13.69 9.30
C GLN A 131 18.38 -12.78 9.22
N TRP A 132 17.32 -13.28 8.59
CA TRP A 132 16.08 -12.55 8.41
C TRP A 132 15.35 -12.36 9.74
N HIS A 133 14.84 -11.17 9.95
CA HIS A 133 14.17 -10.82 11.18
C HIS A 133 13.02 -9.83 10.91
N TYR A 134 11.83 -10.13 11.45
CA TYR A 134 10.70 -9.22 11.45
C TYR A 134 10.59 -8.51 12.78
N ALA A 135 10.35 -7.21 12.74
CA ALA A 135 10.12 -6.35 13.89
C ALA A 135 9.03 -5.33 13.58
N VAL A 136 8.50 -4.66 14.59
CA VAL A 136 7.54 -3.58 14.43
C VAL A 136 8.14 -2.30 14.98
N VAL A 137 8.37 -1.30 14.11
CA VAL A 137 8.77 0.05 14.53
C VAL A 137 7.56 0.70 15.18
N VAL A 138 7.72 1.20 16.39
CA VAL A 138 6.66 1.80 17.20
C VAL A 138 7.00 3.20 17.70
N GLY A 139 8.24 3.65 17.48
CA GLY A 139 8.65 4.97 17.91
C GLY A 139 10.02 5.36 17.38
N TYR A 140 10.38 6.62 17.62
CA TYR A 140 11.69 7.18 17.35
C TYR A 140 12.02 8.32 18.31
N ASP A 141 13.32 8.59 18.46
CA ASP A 141 13.88 9.73 19.17
C ASP A 141 15.01 10.31 18.32
N LEU A 142 14.79 11.48 17.72
CA LEU A 142 15.76 12.13 16.83
C LEU A 142 16.95 12.74 17.61
N ASP A 143 16.74 13.19 18.86
CA ASP A 143 17.85 13.67 19.70
C ASP A 143 18.81 12.53 20.07
N ALA A 144 18.26 11.33 20.31
CA ALA A 144 19.04 10.14 20.60
C ALA A 144 19.44 9.36 19.33
N GLU A 145 19.06 9.82 18.15
CA GLU A 145 19.32 9.21 16.84
C GLU A 145 18.90 7.72 16.77
N GLN A 146 17.73 7.36 17.31
CA GLN A 146 17.33 5.97 17.45
C GLN A 146 15.86 5.71 17.08
N LEU A 147 15.59 4.47 16.66
CA LEU A 147 14.24 3.90 16.57
C LEU A 147 13.91 3.05 17.79
N ILE A 148 12.60 2.90 18.03
CA ILE A 148 12.03 2.06 19.09
C ILE A 148 11.19 0.97 18.41
N LEU A 149 11.48 -0.30 18.70
CA LEU A 149 10.87 -1.45 18.07
C LEU A 149 10.25 -2.40 19.10
N ARG A 150 9.23 -3.14 18.67
CA ARG A 150 8.84 -4.43 19.25
C ARG A 150 9.64 -5.51 18.53
N SER A 151 10.61 -6.13 19.20
CA SER A 151 11.58 -7.01 18.54
C SER A 151 12.12 -8.09 19.48
N GLY A 152 12.20 -9.34 19.03
CA GLY A 152 12.74 -10.43 19.80
C GLY A 152 11.98 -10.66 21.10
N THR A 153 12.70 -10.66 22.20
CA THR A 153 12.16 -10.76 23.57
C THR A 153 12.03 -9.40 24.26
N ASP A 154 12.38 -8.32 23.53
CA ASP A 154 12.41 -6.96 24.08
C ASP A 154 11.20 -6.15 23.58
N LYS A 155 10.32 -5.79 24.53
CA LYS A 155 9.14 -4.96 24.25
C LYS A 155 9.52 -3.55 23.77
N ARG A 156 10.66 -3.01 24.15
CA ARG A 156 11.12 -1.67 23.82
C ARG A 156 12.58 -1.69 23.40
N HIS A 157 12.83 -2.38 22.31
CA HIS A 157 14.16 -2.47 21.72
C HIS A 157 14.54 -1.16 21.03
N THR A 158 15.63 -0.53 21.46
CA THR A 158 16.17 0.67 20.81
C THR A 158 17.33 0.32 19.89
N VAL A 159 17.37 0.93 18.71
CA VAL A 159 18.42 0.72 17.72
C VAL A 159 18.82 2.06 17.08
N PRO A 160 20.13 2.35 16.91
CA PRO A 160 20.57 3.56 16.21
C PRO A 160 20.02 3.60 14.77
N LEU A 161 19.60 4.78 14.28
CA LEU A 161 19.07 4.98 12.93
C LEU A 161 19.99 4.38 11.86
N THR A 162 21.29 4.63 11.96
CA THR A 162 22.28 4.12 11.00
C THR A 162 22.42 2.59 11.03
N THR A 163 22.25 1.96 12.19
CA THR A 163 22.26 0.49 12.30
C THR A 163 21.00 -0.11 11.72
N PHE A 164 19.85 0.49 12.01
CA PHE A 164 18.56 0.09 11.43
C PHE A 164 18.61 0.21 9.91
N GLU A 165 19.00 1.35 9.35
CA GLU A 165 19.08 1.56 7.90
C GLU A 165 19.93 0.50 7.21
N ARG A 166 21.11 0.14 7.79
CA ARG A 166 21.97 -0.92 7.24
C ARG A 166 21.30 -2.29 7.21
N THR A 167 20.61 -2.67 8.28
CA THR A 167 19.94 -3.98 8.38
C THR A 167 18.69 -4.03 7.52
N TRP A 168 17.96 -2.92 7.44
CA TRP A 168 16.76 -2.76 6.62
C TRP A 168 17.09 -2.72 5.12
N ARG A 169 18.14 -2.02 4.73
CA ARG A 169 18.66 -2.02 3.35
C ARG A 169 18.98 -3.43 2.86
N ARG A 170 19.61 -4.27 3.70
CA ARG A 170 19.90 -5.66 3.36
C ARG A 170 18.65 -6.54 3.19
N ALA A 171 17.50 -6.01 3.54
CA ALA A 171 16.18 -6.60 3.33
C ALA A 171 15.35 -5.82 2.28
N ASP A 172 16.04 -5.18 1.32
CA ASP A 172 15.45 -4.39 0.23
C ASP A 172 14.45 -3.33 0.73
N TYR A 173 14.70 -2.78 1.92
CA TYR A 173 13.86 -1.78 2.58
C TYR A 173 12.39 -2.20 2.73
N TRP A 174 12.15 -3.50 2.92
CA TRP A 174 10.79 -3.99 3.04
C TRP A 174 10.10 -3.44 4.30
N GLY A 175 8.95 -2.82 4.11
CA GLY A 175 8.10 -2.27 5.16
C GLY A 175 6.63 -2.39 4.80
N LEU A 176 5.78 -2.54 5.81
CA LEU A 176 4.35 -2.72 5.67
C LEU A 176 3.59 -1.92 6.74
N VAL A 177 2.66 -1.09 6.31
CA VAL A 177 1.65 -0.48 7.19
C VAL A 177 0.37 -1.31 7.11
N VAL A 178 -0.13 -1.74 8.28
CA VAL A 178 -1.37 -2.51 8.40
C VAL A 178 -2.44 -1.62 9.01
N LEU A 179 -3.52 -1.37 8.28
CA LEU A 179 -4.62 -0.50 8.71
C LEU A 179 -5.99 -1.11 8.38
N ALA A 180 -7.02 -0.61 9.09
CA ALA A 180 -8.39 -0.85 8.69
C ALA A 180 -8.63 -0.30 7.28
N PRO A 181 -9.46 -0.96 6.42
CA PRO A 181 -9.59 -0.62 5.00
C PRO A 181 -9.96 0.83 4.70
N HIS A 182 -10.74 1.47 5.57
CA HIS A 182 -11.17 2.87 5.42
C HIS A 182 -10.10 3.89 5.86
N LYS A 183 -8.96 3.45 6.39
CA LYS A 183 -7.86 4.31 6.81
C LYS A 183 -6.77 4.36 5.75
N ILE A 184 -6.24 5.55 5.52
CA ILE A 184 -5.19 5.78 4.52
C ILE A 184 -3.89 6.12 5.26
N PRO A 185 -2.77 5.41 4.96
CA PRO A 185 -1.45 5.80 5.46
C PRO A 185 -1.14 7.26 5.10
N VAL A 186 -0.46 7.99 5.97
CA VAL A 186 -0.15 9.43 5.72
C VAL A 186 0.83 9.60 4.55
N THR A 187 1.65 8.58 4.30
CA THR A 187 2.61 8.53 3.18
C THR A 187 2.02 7.88 1.92
N ALA A 188 0.71 7.60 1.91
CA ALA A 188 0.10 6.83 0.84
C ALA A 188 0.11 7.57 -0.50
N MET A 189 0.55 6.85 -1.53
CA MET A 189 0.44 7.24 -2.93
C MET A 189 -0.82 6.61 -3.54
N PRO A 190 -1.63 7.35 -4.33
CA PRO A 190 -2.88 6.85 -4.88
C PRO A 190 -2.76 5.50 -5.58
N THR A 191 -1.77 5.35 -6.46
CA THR A 191 -1.54 4.11 -7.24
C THR A 191 -1.25 2.90 -6.34
N THR A 192 -0.35 3.07 -5.36
CA THR A 192 0.02 1.99 -4.44
C THR A 192 -1.14 1.62 -3.53
N PHE A 193 -1.89 2.62 -3.05
CA PHE A 193 -3.07 2.40 -2.20
C PHE A 193 -4.17 1.65 -2.94
N ILE A 194 -4.53 2.09 -4.16
CA ILE A 194 -5.55 1.42 -4.99
C ILE A 194 -5.14 -0.01 -5.32
N LYS A 195 -3.86 -0.25 -5.63
CA LYS A 195 -3.36 -1.61 -5.85
C LYS A 195 -3.51 -2.50 -4.60
N ALA A 196 -3.21 -1.96 -3.41
CA ALA A 196 -3.39 -2.69 -2.14
C ALA A 196 -4.88 -2.98 -1.87
N ALA A 197 -5.77 -2.04 -2.16
CA ALA A 197 -7.22 -2.20 -2.05
C ALA A 197 -7.77 -3.23 -3.06
N GLN A 198 -7.30 -3.23 -4.30
CA GLN A 198 -7.68 -4.23 -5.31
C GLN A 198 -7.30 -5.66 -4.87
N GLN A 199 -6.17 -5.79 -4.18
CA GLN A 199 -5.75 -7.09 -3.63
C GLN A 199 -6.67 -7.59 -2.51
N LEU A 200 -7.32 -6.72 -1.74
CA LEU A 200 -8.38 -7.13 -0.81
C LEU A 200 -9.57 -7.73 -1.56
N ASN A 201 -9.98 -7.12 -2.66
CA ASN A 201 -11.06 -7.64 -3.49
C ASN A 201 -10.73 -9.04 -4.05
N SER A 202 -9.55 -9.19 -4.63
CA SER A 202 -9.11 -10.46 -5.25
C SER A 202 -8.91 -11.60 -4.24
N THR A 203 -8.71 -11.28 -2.96
CA THR A 203 -8.55 -12.26 -1.86
C THR A 203 -9.85 -12.52 -1.09
N GLY A 204 -11.01 -12.18 -1.65
CA GLY A 204 -12.31 -12.50 -1.08
C GLY A 204 -12.80 -11.54 0.02
N SER A 205 -12.29 -10.30 0.04
CA SER A 205 -12.73 -9.26 0.96
C SER A 205 -13.31 -8.04 0.20
N PRO A 206 -14.37 -8.23 -0.62
CA PRO A 206 -14.89 -7.17 -1.48
C PRO A 206 -15.38 -5.95 -0.72
N GLU A 207 -16.01 -6.14 0.44
CA GLU A 207 -16.49 -5.02 1.26
C GLU A 207 -15.34 -4.20 1.84
N SER A 208 -14.24 -4.84 2.25
CA SER A 208 -13.02 -4.14 2.67
C SER A 208 -12.40 -3.34 1.52
N ALA A 209 -12.39 -3.90 0.31
CA ALA A 209 -11.92 -3.19 -0.88
C ALA A 209 -12.79 -1.97 -1.19
N ARG A 210 -14.13 -2.11 -1.11
CA ARG A 210 -15.07 -1.00 -1.29
C ARG A 210 -14.80 0.15 -0.33
N GLN A 211 -14.63 -0.16 0.96
CA GLN A 211 -14.30 0.85 1.98
C GLN A 211 -12.99 1.56 1.67
N ALA A 212 -11.97 0.84 1.21
CA ALA A 212 -10.70 1.43 0.82
C ALA A 212 -10.83 2.31 -0.43
N PHE A 213 -11.56 1.88 -1.46
CA PHE A 213 -11.81 2.70 -2.64
C PHE A 213 -12.58 3.97 -2.32
N GLN A 214 -13.61 3.88 -1.46
CA GLN A 214 -14.36 5.03 -1.02
C GLN A 214 -13.47 6.03 -0.25
N ALA A 215 -12.68 5.56 0.73
CA ALA A 215 -11.72 6.42 1.43
C ALA A 215 -10.73 7.09 0.46
N ALA A 216 -10.32 6.39 -0.60
CA ALA A 216 -9.43 6.93 -1.61
C ALA A 216 -10.08 8.06 -2.42
N THR A 217 -11.38 7.96 -2.78
CA THR A 217 -12.09 9.05 -3.48
C THR A 217 -12.24 10.30 -2.60
N GLU A 218 -12.39 10.12 -1.29
CA GLU A 218 -12.43 11.23 -0.32
C GLU A 218 -11.06 11.90 -0.13
N LYS A 219 -9.99 11.11 -0.14
CA LYS A 219 -8.61 11.60 0.06
C LYS A 219 -8.04 12.28 -1.19
N TRP A 220 -8.37 11.77 -2.37
CA TRP A 220 -7.85 12.23 -3.66
C TRP A 220 -9.00 12.47 -4.66
N PRO A 221 -9.91 13.43 -4.38
CA PRO A 221 -11.09 13.67 -5.22
C PRO A 221 -10.71 14.05 -6.66
N ASP A 222 -9.60 14.77 -6.83
CA ASP A 222 -9.12 15.26 -8.12
C ASP A 222 -8.32 14.21 -8.92
N ASN A 223 -8.22 13.00 -8.40
CA ASN A 223 -7.51 11.90 -9.06
C ASN A 223 -8.50 10.89 -9.65
N ALA A 224 -8.39 10.63 -10.94
CA ALA A 224 -9.29 9.70 -11.65
C ALA A 224 -9.22 8.26 -11.13
N LEU A 225 -8.04 7.80 -10.65
CA LEU A 225 -7.80 6.40 -10.32
C LEU A 225 -8.69 5.85 -9.20
N PRO A 226 -8.92 6.56 -8.06
CA PRO A 226 -9.88 6.14 -7.04
C PRO A 226 -11.30 5.98 -7.57
N TRP A 227 -11.76 6.93 -8.40
CA TRP A 227 -13.10 6.89 -8.98
C TRP A 227 -13.28 5.74 -9.97
N LEU A 228 -12.25 5.48 -10.80
CA LEU A 228 -12.20 4.31 -11.68
C LEU A 228 -12.28 3.01 -10.87
N ALA A 229 -11.52 2.91 -9.79
CA ALA A 229 -11.50 1.72 -8.96
C ALA A 229 -12.85 1.47 -8.28
N LEU A 230 -13.47 2.51 -7.71
CA LEU A 230 -14.78 2.43 -7.05
C LEU A 230 -15.89 2.11 -8.06
N GLY A 231 -15.90 2.79 -9.21
CA GLY A 231 -16.86 2.55 -10.27
C GLY A 231 -16.76 1.14 -10.85
N ASN A 232 -15.54 0.67 -11.12
CA ASN A 232 -15.31 -0.70 -11.59
C ASN A 232 -15.73 -1.75 -10.55
N TYR A 233 -15.50 -1.48 -9.26
CA TYR A 233 -15.99 -2.33 -8.19
C TYR A 233 -17.52 -2.46 -8.25
N TYR A 234 -18.25 -1.33 -8.30
CA TYR A 234 -19.71 -1.36 -8.36
C TYR A 234 -20.23 -2.00 -9.65
N TYR A 235 -19.59 -1.75 -10.78
CA TYR A 235 -19.93 -2.38 -12.05
C TYR A 235 -19.82 -3.92 -11.98
N ALA A 236 -18.72 -4.43 -11.43
CA ALA A 236 -18.51 -5.85 -11.25
C ALA A 236 -19.55 -6.51 -10.32
N GLN A 237 -20.10 -5.75 -9.37
CA GLN A 237 -21.20 -6.18 -8.50
C GLN A 237 -22.58 -5.94 -9.12
N GLN A 238 -22.68 -5.53 -10.38
CA GLN A 238 -23.91 -5.20 -11.10
C GLN A 238 -24.70 -4.03 -10.49
N HIS A 239 -24.07 -3.21 -9.66
CA HIS A 239 -24.62 -1.97 -9.10
C HIS A 239 -24.38 -0.81 -10.08
N TYR A 240 -24.98 -0.88 -11.26
CA TYR A 240 -24.67 0.00 -12.39
C TYR A 240 -24.93 1.49 -12.10
N GLN A 241 -25.96 1.83 -11.31
CA GLN A 241 -26.22 3.22 -10.90
C GLN A 241 -25.10 3.79 -10.01
N LEU A 242 -24.58 2.98 -9.07
CA LEU A 242 -23.46 3.42 -8.23
C LEU A 242 -22.15 3.51 -9.02
N ALA A 243 -21.97 2.63 -10.02
CA ALA A 243 -20.87 2.72 -10.97
C ALA A 243 -20.94 4.02 -11.79
N GLU A 244 -22.10 4.32 -12.35
CA GLU A 244 -22.36 5.58 -13.07
C GLU A 244 -22.04 6.80 -12.20
N GLN A 245 -22.56 6.84 -10.96
CA GLN A 245 -22.29 7.95 -10.03
C GLN A 245 -20.80 8.13 -9.78
N SER A 246 -20.07 7.02 -9.56
CA SER A 246 -18.62 7.06 -9.34
C SER A 246 -17.87 7.62 -10.55
N PHE A 247 -18.20 7.16 -11.77
CA PHE A 247 -17.55 7.65 -12.98
C PHE A 247 -17.89 9.10 -13.27
N ARG A 248 -19.14 9.53 -13.08
CA ARG A 248 -19.54 10.94 -13.22
C ARG A 248 -18.82 11.85 -12.22
N SER A 249 -18.69 11.41 -10.96
CA SER A 249 -17.93 12.16 -9.96
C SER A 249 -16.45 12.29 -10.35
N GLY A 250 -15.85 11.21 -10.86
CA GLY A 250 -14.47 11.25 -11.36
C GLY A 250 -14.30 12.20 -12.55
N LEU A 251 -15.29 12.33 -13.42
CA LEU A 251 -15.25 13.19 -14.60
C LEU A 251 -15.37 14.70 -14.26
N GLN A 252 -15.84 15.08 -13.08
CA GLN A 252 -15.93 16.48 -12.69
C GLN A 252 -14.56 17.20 -12.74
N GLU A 253 -13.51 16.52 -12.27
CA GLU A 253 -12.14 17.06 -12.23
C GLU A 253 -11.20 16.39 -13.24
N ASN A 254 -11.67 15.35 -13.94
CA ASN A 254 -10.84 14.52 -14.81
C ASN A 254 -11.54 14.26 -16.15
N ALA A 255 -12.15 15.30 -16.73
CA ALA A 255 -12.92 15.19 -17.98
C ALA A 255 -12.09 14.73 -19.19
N ASP A 256 -10.76 14.82 -19.11
CA ASP A 256 -9.79 14.35 -20.10
C ASP A 256 -9.49 12.84 -20.03
N LYS A 257 -10.04 12.12 -19.06
CA LYS A 257 -9.76 10.69 -18.85
C LYS A 257 -10.74 9.80 -19.58
N ASN A 258 -10.30 9.30 -20.71
CA ASN A 258 -11.09 8.42 -21.59
C ASN A 258 -11.61 7.15 -20.91
N GLU A 259 -10.83 6.62 -19.94
CA GLU A 259 -11.22 5.44 -19.19
C GLU A 259 -12.48 5.68 -18.35
N LEU A 260 -12.64 6.88 -17.79
CA LEU A 260 -13.86 7.24 -17.05
C LEU A 260 -15.07 7.30 -17.97
N TRP A 261 -14.95 7.96 -19.14
CA TRP A 261 -16.00 8.04 -20.14
C TRP A 261 -16.40 6.67 -20.68
N ASN A 262 -15.40 5.85 -21.01
CA ASN A 262 -15.63 4.50 -21.52
C ASN A 262 -16.39 3.64 -20.50
N ASN A 263 -15.98 3.66 -19.23
CA ASN A 263 -16.58 2.84 -18.19
C ASN A 263 -17.96 3.39 -17.77
N LEU A 264 -18.16 4.71 -17.86
CA LEU A 264 -19.48 5.34 -17.75
C LEU A 264 -20.42 4.81 -18.84
N ALA A 265 -19.96 4.75 -20.09
CA ALA A 265 -20.77 4.24 -21.20
C ALA A 265 -21.23 2.79 -20.98
N TYR A 266 -20.34 1.92 -20.53
CA TYR A 266 -20.72 0.53 -20.18
C TYR A 266 -21.74 0.49 -19.04
N SER A 267 -21.60 1.35 -18.03
CA SER A 267 -22.55 1.42 -16.92
C SER A 267 -23.94 1.91 -17.36
N LEU A 268 -23.98 2.90 -18.24
CA LEU A 268 -25.23 3.40 -18.84
C LEU A 268 -25.89 2.35 -19.74
N SER A 269 -25.10 1.69 -20.59
CA SER A 269 -25.58 0.62 -21.46
C SER A 269 -26.18 -0.54 -20.66
N ALA A 270 -25.54 -0.95 -19.56
CA ALA A 270 -26.03 -2.00 -18.67
C ALA A 270 -27.34 -1.61 -17.95
N GLN A 271 -27.65 -0.33 -17.84
CA GLN A 271 -28.92 0.19 -17.33
C GLN A 271 -30.00 0.33 -18.42
N GLY A 272 -29.69 0.01 -19.67
CA GLY A 272 -30.57 0.18 -20.82
C GLY A 272 -30.63 1.61 -21.37
N CYS A 273 -29.69 2.48 -21.01
CA CYS A 273 -29.57 3.87 -21.45
C CYS A 273 -28.58 3.98 -22.62
N GLN A 274 -28.91 3.35 -23.72
CA GLN A 274 -27.98 3.19 -24.85
C GLN A 274 -27.59 4.51 -25.49
N GLN A 275 -28.53 5.47 -25.62
CA GLN A 275 -28.24 6.77 -26.23
C GLN A 275 -27.21 7.54 -25.39
N GLU A 276 -27.39 7.58 -24.07
CA GLU A 276 -26.49 8.24 -23.14
C GLU A 276 -25.12 7.54 -23.11
N ALA A 277 -25.09 6.20 -23.25
CA ALA A 277 -23.85 5.44 -23.37
C ALA A 277 -23.05 5.84 -24.61
N LEU A 278 -23.69 5.96 -25.75
CA LEU A 278 -23.09 6.44 -26.99
C LEU A 278 -22.64 7.90 -26.89
N ASN A 279 -23.43 8.77 -26.26
CA ASN A 279 -23.05 10.15 -26.01
C ASN A 279 -21.76 10.24 -25.12
N ALA A 280 -21.65 9.40 -24.10
CA ALA A 280 -20.45 9.34 -23.25
C ALA A 280 -19.20 8.92 -24.06
N LEU A 281 -19.33 7.92 -24.95
CA LEU A 281 -18.23 7.53 -25.83
C LEU A 281 -17.92 8.63 -26.86
N GLN A 282 -18.93 9.36 -27.34
CA GLN A 282 -18.71 10.48 -28.25
C GLN A 282 -17.80 11.54 -27.61
N CYS A 283 -18.06 11.92 -26.34
CA CYS A 283 -17.21 12.86 -25.62
C CYS A 283 -15.73 12.39 -25.55
N ALA A 284 -15.50 11.09 -25.32
CA ALA A 284 -14.15 10.53 -25.28
C ALA A 284 -13.51 10.49 -26.69
N ILE A 285 -14.26 10.12 -27.73
CA ILE A 285 -13.76 10.03 -29.11
C ILE A 285 -13.38 11.41 -29.64
N GLU A 286 -14.14 12.46 -29.32
CA GLU A 286 -13.82 13.82 -29.70
C GLU A 286 -12.49 14.30 -29.16
N GLN A 287 -12.15 13.89 -27.92
CA GLN A 287 -10.86 14.18 -27.29
C GLN A 287 -9.72 13.34 -27.86
N THR A 288 -9.99 12.09 -28.24
CA THR A 288 -8.99 11.15 -28.75
C THR A 288 -9.50 10.37 -29.97
N PRO A 289 -9.60 11.02 -31.14
CA PRO A 289 -10.20 10.43 -32.35
C PRO A 289 -9.56 9.14 -32.85
N ASN A 290 -8.30 8.89 -32.49
CA ASN A 290 -7.53 7.73 -32.95
C ASN A 290 -7.50 6.57 -31.93
N ASN A 291 -8.26 6.65 -30.84
CA ASN A 291 -8.32 5.59 -29.84
C ASN A 291 -9.21 4.43 -30.33
N GLU A 292 -8.58 3.33 -30.73
CA GLU A 292 -9.28 2.14 -31.23
C GLU A 292 -10.19 1.50 -30.18
N ASN A 293 -9.78 1.47 -28.90
CA ASN A 293 -10.59 0.90 -27.84
C ASN A 293 -11.96 1.61 -27.70
N LEU A 294 -12.00 2.93 -27.89
CA LEU A 294 -13.25 3.70 -27.82
C LEU A 294 -14.16 3.39 -29.01
N ARG A 295 -13.59 3.19 -30.19
CA ARG A 295 -14.33 2.80 -31.40
C ARG A 295 -14.92 1.39 -31.24
N ASP A 296 -14.14 0.46 -30.70
CA ASP A 296 -14.61 -0.90 -30.42
C ASP A 296 -15.74 -0.90 -29.39
N SER A 297 -15.62 -0.11 -28.33
CA SER A 297 -16.68 0.10 -27.34
C SER A 297 -17.94 0.70 -27.96
N TRP A 298 -17.75 1.70 -28.84
CA TRP A 298 -18.88 2.30 -29.61
C TRP A 298 -19.59 1.25 -30.45
N GLN A 299 -18.86 0.47 -31.23
CA GLN A 299 -19.44 -0.58 -32.05
C GLN A 299 -20.16 -1.63 -31.22
N GLN A 300 -19.54 -2.06 -30.13
CA GLN A 300 -20.15 -3.06 -29.23
C GLN A 300 -21.46 -2.56 -28.60
N ILE A 301 -21.50 -1.32 -28.11
CA ILE A 301 -22.69 -0.75 -27.49
C ILE A 301 -23.77 -0.45 -28.54
N SER A 302 -23.40 0.02 -29.74
CA SER A 302 -24.35 0.32 -30.81
C SER A 302 -25.12 -0.91 -31.32
N LEU A 303 -24.53 -2.09 -31.23
CA LEU A 303 -25.13 -3.37 -31.61
C LEU A 303 -26.06 -3.94 -30.52
N GLN A 304 -26.04 -3.40 -29.32
CA GLN A 304 -26.96 -3.85 -28.27
C GLN A 304 -28.36 -3.33 -28.51
N LYS A 305 -29.35 -4.11 -28.09
CA LYS A 305 -30.77 -3.70 -28.20
C LYS A 305 -31.03 -2.52 -27.24
N ALA A 306 -31.59 -1.46 -27.75
CA ALA A 306 -31.99 -0.31 -26.93
C ALA A 306 -32.94 -0.76 -25.81
N GLY A 307 -32.59 -0.38 -24.57
CA GLY A 307 -33.40 -0.59 -23.39
C GLY A 307 -34.36 0.59 -23.14
N THR A 308 -35.12 0.50 -22.05
CA THR A 308 -36.08 1.54 -21.61
C THR A 308 -35.56 2.28 -20.35
N GLY A 309 -34.25 2.25 -20.10
CA GLY A 309 -33.64 2.92 -18.95
C GLY A 309 -33.84 4.43 -18.99
N GLN A 310 -33.96 5.04 -17.83
CA GLN A 310 -33.96 6.48 -17.65
C GLN A 310 -32.69 6.93 -16.96
N CYS A 311 -31.76 7.50 -17.72
CA CYS A 311 -30.48 7.98 -17.20
C CYS A 311 -30.37 9.51 -17.42
N ALA A 312 -29.54 10.14 -16.57
CA ALA A 312 -29.24 11.55 -16.74
C ALA A 312 -28.47 11.80 -18.05
N ALA A 313 -28.81 12.88 -18.75
CA ALA A 313 -28.16 13.26 -19.99
C ALA A 313 -26.64 13.40 -19.83
N ILE A 314 -25.93 13.12 -20.90
CA ILE A 314 -24.49 13.34 -21.03
C ILE A 314 -24.26 14.67 -21.73
N LEU A 315 -23.46 15.51 -21.12
CA LEU A 315 -22.95 16.76 -21.69
C LEU A 315 -21.42 16.62 -21.77
N CYS A 316 -20.88 16.79 -22.96
CA CYS A 316 -19.41 16.88 -23.13
C CYS A 316 -18.91 18.22 -22.58
N PRO A 317 -17.70 18.25 -21.99
CA PRO A 317 -17.07 19.47 -21.46
C PRO A 317 -16.74 20.50 -22.53
#